data_2d35b18a6439969baceeca0c2e41cb93
#
_entry.id   2d35b18a6439969baceeca0c2e41cb93
#
_cell.length_a   1.000
_cell.length_b   1.000
_cell.length_c   1.000
_cell.angle_alpha   90.00
_cell.angle_beta   90.00
_cell.angle_gamma   90.00
#
_symmetry.space_group_name_H-M   'P 1'
#
loop_
_entity.id
_entity.type
_entity.pdbx_description
1 polymer ?
#
loop_
_entity_poly.entity_id
_entity_poly.type
_entity_poly.pdbx_seq_one_letter_code
_entity_poly.pdbx_strand_id
1 'polypeptide(L)'
;MPRFLTSSLVTLALVGAASGTTFAATSSASEPARTSPGTALAASWSGPLSTEGRYVVDADGNRFKLKSGNWHGASGTWNGSGDILDAVNHHAGEKSDQVPLGLDRAPIREILDSFHELGINSIRLPFSNAMVRDQRPVPDSGVAANPQLRGKTPLEVYDAVVAALTADGFAVILNNHTNLSRWCCGLDGSERWNSSQSAQRWEEDWLFMARRYRQNSRVVGADLYNEVRRSLLDDPNWGLGDNHDWHAASQRAGDRILREANPDLLIIIEGINWIGLPIDGFTHGRPTLEPARTLSHTLVRSNKLVYSAHFYGYTGEHHSGATGLGETTDARYQDLTRDELFQVLDRQAFFVASQPDQHFTAPVWISEFGVGGRDNDDPKARAWFGNFVDYLISRDADFAYWPLVGFHEGKRGNGWALMHWNAAGERIGVNDGDDWRADAWRRLIASDGKAGRVERAARYSMLTLDHGDLSQSSRLTEDWDSGARKASCPDGQRLIGLSHTGNRGLCTGKSGSPSGDHEVVRDERHVTTDWAHGYTKFQCAAGAALIGYSVRGPNLSSALCAPADGASTANGRTVWFDRGDNRPAGAKGGDFAAGHYKGQCADDEYAAGIAWTNRFGRPFKRPDALLCRPLTKG
;
A
#
# COMPACT_ATOMS: atom_id res chain seq x y z
N MET A 1 30.46 -5.11 -69.19
CA MET A 1 30.50 -5.91 -70.43
C MET A 1 30.21 -7.32 -70.08
N PRO A 2 29.37 -7.99 -70.85
CA PRO A 2 28.55 -9.09 -70.41
C PRO A 2 29.05 -10.48 -70.89
N ARG A 3 28.43 -11.54 -70.41
CA ARG A 3 28.04 -12.64 -71.30
C ARG A 3 27.11 -13.63 -70.60
N PHE A 4 25.94 -13.80 -71.20
CA PHE A 4 24.92 -14.85 -71.14
C PHE A 4 25.40 -16.21 -71.66
N LEU A 5 24.69 -17.28 -71.22
CA LEU A 5 24.31 -18.45 -72.04
C LEU A 5 23.52 -19.38 -71.09
N THR A 6 22.25 -19.51 -71.18
CA THR A 6 21.20 -20.20 -71.98
C THR A 6 21.32 -21.72 -72.12
N SER A 7 20.17 -22.36 -71.87
CA SER A 7 19.56 -23.61 -72.42
C SER A 7 19.91 -24.92 -71.76
N SER A 8 19.07 -25.92 -71.52
CA SER A 8 17.82 -26.29 -72.26
C SER A 8 16.99 -27.28 -71.42
N LEU A 9 15.70 -27.30 -71.65
CA LEU A 9 14.70 -28.31 -71.25
C LEU A 9 15.03 -29.70 -71.84
N VAL A 10 14.66 -30.77 -71.04
CA VAL A 10 14.20 -32.04 -71.64
C VAL A 10 13.00 -32.55 -70.85
N THR A 11 11.88 -32.64 -71.53
CA THR A 11 10.64 -33.20 -71.09
C THR A 11 10.66 -34.72 -71.36
N LEU A 12 10.29 -35.55 -70.36
CA LEU A 12 9.94 -36.96 -70.60
C LEU A 12 8.64 -37.27 -69.86
N ALA A 13 7.59 -37.50 -70.59
CA ALA A 13 6.33 -37.98 -70.09
C ALA A 13 6.35 -39.52 -70.02
N LEU A 14 5.90 -40.10 -68.94
CA LEU A 14 5.49 -41.52 -68.89
C LEU A 14 4.17 -41.65 -68.13
N VAL A 15 3.22 -42.20 -68.83
CA VAL A 15 1.89 -42.58 -68.39
C VAL A 15 1.98 -43.88 -67.59
N GLY A 16 1.35 -43.97 -66.42
CA GLY A 16 1.22 -45.16 -65.64
C GLY A 16 0.03 -45.12 -64.68
N ALA A 17 -0.83 -46.08 -64.82
CA ALA A 17 -2.21 -46.23 -64.43
C ALA A 17 -2.51 -46.09 -62.89
N ALA A 18 -3.72 -45.68 -62.63
CA ALA A 18 -4.36 -45.51 -61.35
C ALA A 18 -4.58 -46.82 -60.57
N SER A 19 -4.30 -46.77 -59.27
CA SER A 19 -4.94 -47.63 -58.28
C SER A 19 -5.34 -46.75 -57.10
N GLY A 20 -6.61 -46.54 -56.96
CA GLY A 20 -7.17 -45.72 -55.87
C GLY A 20 -7.04 -46.45 -54.51
N THR A 21 -6.39 -45.83 -53.58
CA THR A 21 -6.56 -46.07 -52.14
C THR A 21 -6.90 -44.76 -51.51
N THR A 22 -8.17 -44.64 -51.09
CA THR A 22 -8.66 -43.54 -50.26
C THR A 22 -7.99 -43.59 -48.88
N PHE A 23 -7.01 -42.73 -48.65
CA PHE A 23 -6.55 -42.43 -47.30
C PHE A 23 -7.53 -41.44 -46.70
N ALA A 24 -8.25 -41.87 -45.65
CA ALA A 24 -8.99 -40.99 -44.77
C ALA A 24 -7.98 -40.06 -44.11
N ALA A 25 -8.04 -38.76 -44.38
CA ALA A 25 -7.32 -37.75 -43.67
C ALA A 25 -7.91 -37.65 -42.24
N THR A 26 -7.23 -38.26 -41.27
CA THR A 26 -7.48 -37.93 -39.89
C THR A 26 -7.05 -36.49 -39.69
N SER A 27 -8.02 -35.59 -39.52
CA SER A 27 -7.75 -34.24 -39.01
C SER A 27 -7.18 -34.37 -37.62
N SER A 28 -5.87 -34.21 -37.48
CA SER A 28 -5.26 -33.94 -36.17
C SER A 28 -5.82 -32.61 -35.70
N ALA A 29 -6.72 -32.67 -34.73
CA ALA A 29 -7.07 -31.48 -33.96
C ALA A 29 -5.76 -30.93 -33.38
N SER A 30 -5.38 -29.75 -33.84
CA SER A 30 -4.22 -29.04 -33.24
C SER A 30 -4.56 -28.79 -31.79
N GLU A 31 -3.78 -29.41 -30.89
CA GLU A 31 -3.78 -29.09 -29.48
C GLU A 31 -3.66 -27.56 -29.35
N PRO A 32 -4.51 -26.89 -28.55
CA PRO A 32 -4.37 -25.44 -28.38
C PRO A 32 -2.96 -25.16 -27.85
N ALA A 33 -2.25 -24.26 -28.52
CA ALA A 33 -0.89 -23.87 -28.13
C ALA A 33 -0.91 -23.46 -26.65
N ARG A 34 -0.17 -24.18 -25.81
CA ARG A 34 -0.01 -23.83 -24.40
C ARG A 34 0.65 -22.45 -24.34
N THR A 35 -0.09 -21.47 -23.86
CA THR A 35 0.47 -20.14 -23.58
C THR A 35 1.53 -20.26 -22.48
N SER A 36 2.64 -19.51 -22.60
CA SER A 36 3.63 -19.47 -21.54
C SER A 36 3.02 -18.86 -20.27
N PRO A 37 3.48 -19.26 -19.06
CA PRO A 37 2.98 -18.69 -17.81
C PRO A 37 3.02 -17.16 -17.78
N GLY A 38 4.09 -16.54 -18.28
CA GLY A 38 4.20 -15.08 -18.37
C GLY A 38 3.15 -14.45 -19.26
N THR A 39 2.82 -15.05 -20.41
CA THR A 39 1.75 -14.56 -21.30
C THR A 39 0.38 -14.67 -20.64
N ALA A 40 0.10 -15.79 -19.96
CA ALA A 40 -1.15 -15.98 -19.23
C ALA A 40 -1.32 -14.97 -18.10
N LEU A 41 -0.28 -14.73 -17.30
CA LEU A 41 -0.29 -13.74 -16.24
C LEU A 41 -0.46 -12.33 -16.80
N ALA A 42 0.23 -11.98 -17.88
CA ALA A 42 0.11 -10.67 -18.53
C ALA A 42 -1.31 -10.39 -19.04
N ALA A 43 -2.05 -11.41 -19.44
CA ALA A 43 -3.42 -11.30 -19.93
C ALA A 43 -4.49 -11.34 -18.82
N SER A 44 -4.12 -11.75 -17.59
CA SER A 44 -5.09 -11.95 -16.51
C SER A 44 -5.56 -10.67 -15.83
N TRP A 45 -4.87 -9.55 -15.99
CA TRP A 45 -5.20 -8.27 -15.38
C TRP A 45 -4.61 -7.09 -16.16
N SER A 46 -5.16 -5.90 -15.94
CA SER A 46 -4.70 -4.66 -16.56
C SER A 46 -4.42 -3.58 -15.49
N GLY A 47 -3.28 -2.87 -15.62
CA GLY A 47 -2.98 -1.71 -14.79
C GLY A 47 -3.59 -0.43 -15.37
N PRO A 48 -3.65 0.65 -14.59
CA PRO A 48 -3.16 0.77 -13.22
C PRO A 48 -4.11 0.17 -12.18
N LEU A 49 -3.57 -0.28 -11.04
CA LEU A 49 -4.39 -0.74 -9.93
C LEU A 49 -4.99 0.44 -9.14
N SER A 50 -6.14 0.18 -8.53
CA SER A 50 -6.80 1.09 -7.61
C SER A 50 -7.47 0.32 -6.47
N THR A 51 -8.16 1.01 -5.57
CA THR A 51 -8.86 0.36 -4.46
C THR A 51 -10.36 0.63 -4.52
N GLU A 52 -11.17 -0.37 -4.14
CA GLU A 52 -12.60 -0.23 -3.97
C GLU A 52 -13.05 -0.92 -2.68
N GLY A 53 -13.48 -0.11 -1.69
CA GLY A 53 -13.71 -0.60 -0.33
C GLY A 53 -12.46 -1.31 0.23
N ARG A 54 -12.61 -2.57 0.58
CA ARG A 54 -11.53 -3.41 1.11
C ARG A 54 -10.65 -4.11 0.05
N TYR A 55 -10.91 -3.89 -1.22
CA TYR A 55 -10.28 -4.64 -2.29
C TYR A 55 -9.36 -3.78 -3.16
N VAL A 56 -8.24 -4.36 -3.58
CA VAL A 56 -7.48 -3.88 -4.72
C VAL A 56 -8.19 -4.34 -5.99
N VAL A 57 -8.31 -3.45 -6.97
CA VAL A 57 -8.97 -3.71 -8.24
C VAL A 57 -8.09 -3.29 -9.41
N ASP A 58 -8.23 -3.98 -10.54
CA ASP A 58 -7.56 -3.63 -11.79
C ASP A 58 -8.26 -2.45 -12.51
N ALA A 59 -7.76 -2.06 -13.67
CA ALA A 59 -8.32 -0.96 -14.47
C ALA A 59 -9.76 -1.21 -14.92
N ASP A 60 -10.18 -2.46 -15.04
CA ASP A 60 -11.54 -2.85 -15.41
C ASP A 60 -12.48 -2.92 -14.20
N GLY A 61 -11.94 -2.73 -13.00
CA GLY A 61 -12.67 -2.79 -11.73
C GLY A 61 -12.86 -4.22 -11.21
N ASN A 62 -12.13 -5.20 -11.75
CA ASN A 62 -12.13 -6.55 -11.22
C ASN A 62 -11.21 -6.66 -10.02
N ARG A 63 -11.58 -7.51 -9.05
CA ARG A 63 -10.72 -7.84 -7.92
C ARG A 63 -9.36 -8.34 -8.41
N PHE A 64 -8.30 -7.65 -8.01
CA PHE A 64 -6.93 -8.11 -8.17
C PHE A 64 -6.38 -8.52 -6.80
N LYS A 65 -6.37 -9.82 -6.51
CA LYS A 65 -5.81 -10.34 -5.27
C LYS A 65 -4.28 -10.33 -5.36
N LEU A 66 -3.63 -9.59 -4.47
CA LEU A 66 -2.17 -9.58 -4.35
C LEU A 66 -1.71 -10.90 -3.71
N LYS A 67 -1.30 -11.85 -4.54
CA LYS A 67 -0.60 -13.08 -4.15
C LYS A 67 0.89 -12.82 -4.36
N SER A 68 1.53 -12.24 -3.34
CA SER A 68 2.86 -11.64 -3.51
C SER A 68 3.94 -12.39 -2.76
N GLY A 69 5.16 -12.04 -3.06
CA GLY A 69 6.32 -12.36 -2.26
C GLY A 69 7.39 -11.28 -2.35
N ASN A 70 8.32 -11.34 -1.43
CA ASN A 70 9.39 -10.37 -1.30
C ASN A 70 10.66 -10.87 -1.98
N TRP A 71 11.13 -10.19 -3.00
CA TRP A 71 12.43 -10.46 -3.61
C TRP A 71 13.45 -9.44 -3.10
N HIS A 72 14.03 -9.76 -1.94
CA HIS A 72 14.95 -8.88 -1.23
C HIS A 72 16.38 -8.93 -1.79
N GLY A 73 17.26 -8.11 -1.23
CA GLY A 73 18.69 -8.04 -1.54
C GLY A 73 19.16 -6.66 -1.96
N ALA A 74 18.43 -5.96 -2.84
CA ALA A 74 18.84 -4.64 -3.32
C ALA A 74 18.88 -3.58 -2.21
N SER A 75 18.11 -3.73 -1.14
CA SER A 75 18.16 -2.86 0.04
C SER A 75 19.33 -3.13 0.98
N GLY A 76 20.05 -4.21 0.78
CA GLY A 76 21.11 -4.70 1.65
C GLY A 76 20.81 -6.08 2.22
N THR A 77 21.80 -6.68 2.82
CA THR A 77 21.70 -7.99 3.48
C THR A 77 22.47 -7.99 4.79
N TRP A 78 22.31 -9.08 5.55
CA TRP A 78 22.98 -9.30 6.83
C TRP A 78 24.48 -9.02 6.82
N ASN A 79 25.16 -9.37 5.76
CA ASN A 79 26.62 -9.27 5.68
C ASN A 79 27.16 -7.83 5.77
N GLY A 80 26.32 -6.83 5.72
CA GLY A 80 26.72 -5.43 5.85
C GLY A 80 26.31 -4.77 7.17
N SER A 81 25.43 -5.39 7.93
CA SER A 81 24.88 -4.85 9.16
C SER A 81 23.79 -5.75 9.72
N GLY A 82 23.11 -5.29 10.71
CA GLY A 82 21.94 -5.91 11.24
C GLY A 82 22.14 -6.37 12.67
N ASP A 83 21.21 -7.14 13.17
CA ASP A 83 21.27 -7.63 14.51
C ASP A 83 22.32 -8.74 14.66
N ILE A 84 23.53 -8.35 15.05
CA ILE A 84 24.62 -9.29 15.31
C ILE A 84 24.40 -10.15 16.56
N LEU A 85 23.39 -9.80 17.35
CA LEU A 85 23.06 -10.54 18.58
C LEU A 85 22.07 -11.68 18.30
N ASP A 86 21.41 -11.68 17.15
CA ASP A 86 20.53 -12.78 16.75
C ASP A 86 21.34 -13.97 16.21
N ALA A 87 21.63 -14.89 17.11
CA ALA A 87 22.38 -16.11 16.80
C ALA A 87 21.66 -17.06 15.83
N VAL A 88 20.38 -16.85 15.57
CA VAL A 88 19.53 -17.66 14.70
C VAL A 88 19.12 -16.93 13.42
N ASN A 89 19.79 -15.83 13.09
CA ASN A 89 19.49 -15.06 11.90
C ASN A 89 19.49 -15.92 10.64
N HIS A 90 18.34 -16.05 10.03
CA HIS A 90 18.11 -16.87 8.86
C HIS A 90 18.69 -16.28 7.55
N HIS A 91 19.21 -15.06 7.61
CA HIS A 91 19.91 -14.40 6.51
C HIS A 91 21.43 -14.38 6.66
N ALA A 92 21.97 -15.04 7.68
CA ALA A 92 23.40 -15.07 7.90
C ALA A 92 24.14 -15.64 6.68
N GLY A 93 25.14 -14.91 6.19
CA GLY A 93 25.94 -15.29 5.02
C GLY A 93 25.38 -14.81 3.68
N GLU A 94 24.20 -14.22 3.62
CA GLU A 94 23.69 -13.62 2.39
C GLU A 94 24.52 -12.41 1.95
N LYS A 95 24.79 -12.33 0.65
CA LYS A 95 25.42 -11.17 0.01
C LYS A 95 24.50 -10.67 -1.08
N SER A 96 24.19 -9.38 -1.05
CA SER A 96 23.35 -8.79 -2.08
C SER A 96 24.12 -7.92 -3.07
N ASP A 97 25.25 -7.35 -2.66
CA ASP A 97 25.94 -6.31 -3.45
C ASP A 97 24.99 -5.20 -3.94
N GLN A 98 23.94 -4.90 -3.18
CA GLN A 98 22.84 -3.98 -3.52
C GLN A 98 22.01 -4.41 -4.74
N VAL A 99 21.90 -5.69 -4.98
CA VAL A 99 21.08 -6.29 -6.05
C VAL A 99 20.13 -7.33 -5.47
N PRO A 100 19.00 -7.64 -6.14
CA PRO A 100 18.14 -8.73 -5.70
C PRO A 100 18.89 -10.05 -5.64
N LEU A 101 18.62 -10.86 -4.61
CA LEU A 101 19.33 -12.12 -4.38
C LEU A 101 19.15 -13.13 -5.51
N GLY A 102 20.20 -13.93 -5.73
CA GLY A 102 20.19 -15.02 -6.68
C GLY A 102 20.67 -14.67 -8.09
N LEU A 103 20.95 -13.38 -8.37
CA LEU A 103 21.46 -12.95 -9.69
C LEU A 103 22.88 -13.48 -9.97
N ASP A 104 23.61 -13.91 -8.94
CA ASP A 104 24.90 -14.60 -9.03
C ASP A 104 24.74 -16.10 -9.30
N ARG A 105 23.56 -16.68 -9.06
CA ARG A 105 23.27 -18.12 -9.08
C ARG A 105 22.51 -18.57 -10.31
N ALA A 106 21.52 -17.79 -10.75
CA ALA A 106 20.67 -18.13 -11.88
C ALA A 106 20.37 -16.91 -12.77
N PRO A 107 20.12 -17.14 -14.07
CA PRO A 107 19.55 -16.14 -14.94
C PRO A 107 18.21 -15.61 -14.40
N ILE A 108 17.93 -14.32 -14.61
CA ILE A 108 16.64 -13.71 -14.18
C ILE A 108 15.46 -14.57 -14.65
N ARG A 109 15.48 -15.07 -15.90
CA ARG A 109 14.40 -15.90 -16.45
C ARG A 109 14.07 -17.12 -15.57
N GLU A 110 15.07 -17.85 -15.11
CA GLU A 110 14.88 -19.03 -14.26
C GLU A 110 14.32 -18.68 -12.88
N ILE A 111 14.70 -17.51 -12.33
CA ILE A 111 14.12 -17.01 -11.08
C ILE A 111 12.64 -16.69 -11.28
N LEU A 112 12.27 -16.03 -12.39
CA LEU A 112 10.87 -15.72 -12.70
C LEU A 112 10.03 -16.98 -12.97
N ASP A 113 10.59 -17.99 -13.61
CA ASP A 113 9.94 -19.29 -13.78
C ASP A 113 9.59 -19.91 -12.41
N SER A 114 10.49 -19.79 -11.43
CA SER A 114 10.21 -20.22 -10.06
C SER A 114 9.07 -19.45 -9.41
N PHE A 115 8.96 -18.15 -9.68
CA PHE A 115 7.85 -17.34 -9.15
C PHE A 115 6.50 -17.76 -9.76
N HIS A 116 6.48 -18.16 -11.03
CA HIS A 116 5.28 -18.78 -11.63
C HIS A 116 4.94 -20.13 -10.99
N GLU A 117 5.94 -20.97 -10.73
CA GLU A 117 5.76 -22.27 -10.04
C GLU A 117 5.23 -22.09 -8.62
N LEU A 118 5.59 -21.01 -7.94
CA LEU A 118 5.04 -20.62 -6.64
C LEU A 118 3.60 -20.10 -6.72
N GLY A 119 3.10 -19.77 -7.91
CA GLY A 119 1.73 -19.29 -8.13
C GLY A 119 1.49 -17.83 -7.73
N ILE A 120 2.54 -17.03 -7.57
CA ILE A 120 2.43 -15.61 -7.23
C ILE A 120 2.21 -14.74 -8.46
N ASN A 121 1.62 -13.57 -8.29
CA ASN A 121 1.31 -12.63 -9.36
C ASN A 121 1.91 -11.23 -9.15
N SER A 122 2.54 -11.01 -8.01
CA SER A 122 3.08 -9.70 -7.65
C SER A 122 4.34 -9.83 -6.80
N ILE A 123 5.24 -8.87 -6.94
CA ILE A 123 6.54 -8.85 -6.25
C ILE A 123 6.66 -7.55 -5.47
N ARG A 124 6.89 -7.66 -4.17
CA ARG A 124 7.42 -6.58 -3.36
C ARG A 124 8.94 -6.57 -3.55
N LEU A 125 9.48 -5.49 -4.09
CA LEU A 125 10.88 -5.37 -4.45
C LEU A 125 11.55 -4.30 -3.58
N PRO A 126 12.24 -4.72 -2.49
CA PRO A 126 12.95 -3.82 -1.59
C PRO A 126 14.10 -3.07 -2.27
N PHE A 127 14.24 -1.78 -1.93
CA PHE A 127 15.39 -0.95 -2.28
C PHE A 127 15.80 -0.09 -1.08
N SER A 128 17.04 0.39 -1.05
CA SER A 128 17.51 1.39 -0.09
C SER A 128 17.72 2.75 -0.76
N ASN A 129 17.59 3.83 0.02
CA ASN A 129 17.94 5.17 -0.48
C ASN A 129 19.42 5.27 -0.90
N ALA A 130 20.29 4.55 -0.18
CA ALA A 130 21.71 4.49 -0.53
C ALA A 130 21.94 3.84 -1.89
N MET A 131 21.27 2.72 -2.19
CA MET A 131 21.34 2.03 -3.47
C MET A 131 20.94 2.93 -4.65
N VAL A 132 19.86 3.69 -4.49
CA VAL A 132 19.36 4.60 -5.53
C VAL A 132 20.41 5.63 -5.94
N ARG A 133 21.29 5.99 -5.03
CA ARG A 133 22.30 7.04 -5.21
C ARG A 133 23.70 6.51 -5.55
N ASP A 134 23.92 5.21 -5.40
CA ASP A 134 25.23 4.61 -5.66
C ASP A 134 25.50 4.53 -7.16
N GLN A 135 26.53 5.26 -7.60
CA GLN A 135 26.95 5.32 -9.01
C GLN A 135 28.09 4.31 -9.33
N ARG A 136 28.55 3.55 -8.34
CA ARG A 136 29.59 2.55 -8.55
C ARG A 136 28.97 1.32 -9.20
N PRO A 137 29.66 0.68 -10.15
CA PRO A 137 29.21 -0.59 -10.69
C PRO A 137 29.12 -1.66 -9.60
N VAL A 138 28.12 -2.52 -9.69
CA VAL A 138 28.03 -3.69 -8.84
C VAL A 138 29.21 -4.64 -9.12
N PRO A 139 29.69 -5.43 -8.14
CA PRO A 139 30.71 -6.45 -8.39
C PRO A 139 30.21 -7.46 -9.42
N ASP A 140 31.06 -7.85 -10.37
CA ASP A 140 30.73 -8.89 -11.37
C ASP A 140 30.28 -10.21 -10.74
N SER A 141 30.80 -10.53 -9.56
CA SER A 141 30.41 -11.71 -8.77
C SER A 141 28.95 -11.66 -8.32
N GLY A 142 28.40 -10.47 -8.01
CA GLY A 142 27.02 -10.31 -7.55
C GLY A 142 25.98 -10.54 -8.65
N VAL A 143 26.41 -10.54 -9.92
CA VAL A 143 25.57 -10.76 -11.11
C VAL A 143 26.15 -11.86 -12.02
N ALA A 144 26.89 -12.82 -11.44
CA ALA A 144 27.70 -13.77 -12.19
C ALA A 144 26.90 -14.60 -13.22
N ALA A 145 25.67 -14.98 -12.88
CA ALA A 145 24.75 -15.70 -13.77
C ALA A 145 24.05 -14.79 -14.80
N ASN A 146 24.26 -13.46 -14.73
CA ASN A 146 23.61 -12.46 -15.57
C ASN A 146 24.66 -11.52 -16.20
N PRO A 147 25.50 -12.01 -17.14
CA PRO A 147 26.63 -11.22 -17.66
C PRO A 147 26.22 -9.89 -18.32
N GLN A 148 24.98 -9.77 -18.80
CA GLN A 148 24.41 -8.51 -19.34
C GLN A 148 24.24 -7.40 -18.28
N LEU A 149 24.35 -7.73 -16.99
CA LEU A 149 24.27 -6.78 -15.89
C LEU A 149 25.62 -6.27 -15.40
N ARG A 150 26.72 -6.83 -15.89
CA ARG A 150 28.08 -6.40 -15.52
C ARG A 150 28.33 -4.94 -15.87
N GLY A 151 29.03 -4.24 -15.01
CA GLY A 151 29.33 -2.82 -15.18
C GLY A 151 28.17 -1.86 -14.92
N LYS A 152 26.99 -2.38 -14.55
CA LYS A 152 25.82 -1.56 -14.19
C LYS A 152 25.88 -1.14 -12.72
N THR A 153 25.30 0.03 -12.44
CA THR A 153 25.05 0.50 -11.06
C THR A 153 23.93 -0.31 -10.41
N PRO A 154 23.81 -0.32 -9.06
CA PRO A 154 22.70 -1.00 -8.39
C PRO A 154 21.33 -0.62 -8.93
N LEU A 155 21.09 0.67 -9.19
CA LEU A 155 19.82 1.14 -9.75
C LEU A 155 19.57 0.62 -11.18
N GLU A 156 20.59 0.55 -12.03
CA GLU A 156 20.46 -0.01 -13.38
C GLU A 156 20.22 -1.53 -13.38
N VAL A 157 20.75 -2.25 -12.39
CA VAL A 157 20.40 -3.66 -12.17
C VAL A 157 18.95 -3.79 -11.71
N TYR A 158 18.53 -2.93 -10.78
CA TYR A 158 17.14 -2.87 -10.31
C TYR A 158 16.17 -2.59 -11.46
N ASP A 159 16.49 -1.66 -12.36
CA ASP A 159 15.71 -1.38 -13.56
C ASP A 159 15.56 -2.61 -14.47
N ALA A 160 16.64 -3.35 -14.68
CA ALA A 160 16.60 -4.55 -15.50
C ALA A 160 15.70 -5.63 -14.88
N VAL A 161 15.73 -5.76 -13.55
CA VAL A 161 14.85 -6.69 -12.80
C VAL A 161 13.38 -6.25 -12.89
N VAL A 162 13.09 -4.96 -12.68
CA VAL A 162 11.73 -4.42 -12.83
C VAL A 162 11.21 -4.64 -14.26
N ALA A 163 12.05 -4.38 -15.27
CA ALA A 163 11.68 -4.60 -16.67
C ALA A 163 11.38 -6.07 -16.96
N ALA A 164 12.18 -6.99 -16.44
CA ALA A 164 11.97 -8.42 -16.62
C ALA A 164 10.66 -8.88 -15.94
N LEU A 165 10.43 -8.49 -14.69
CA LEU A 165 9.21 -8.82 -13.93
C LEU A 165 7.95 -8.33 -14.65
N THR A 166 7.95 -7.08 -15.06
CA THR A 166 6.76 -6.48 -15.70
C THR A 166 6.51 -6.99 -17.11
N ALA A 167 7.55 -7.30 -17.87
CA ALA A 167 7.44 -7.97 -19.17
C ALA A 167 6.85 -9.38 -19.03
N ASP A 168 7.15 -10.05 -17.92
CA ASP A 168 6.64 -11.39 -17.61
C ASP A 168 5.26 -11.37 -16.92
N GLY A 169 4.63 -10.20 -16.81
CA GLY A 169 3.26 -10.04 -16.34
C GLY A 169 3.08 -9.78 -14.85
N PHE A 170 4.14 -9.81 -14.05
CA PHE A 170 4.03 -9.53 -12.60
C PHE A 170 3.69 -8.07 -12.34
N ALA A 171 2.88 -7.85 -11.31
CA ALA A 171 2.75 -6.54 -10.68
C ALA A 171 3.97 -6.30 -9.78
N VAL A 172 4.57 -5.11 -9.85
CA VAL A 172 5.73 -4.75 -9.03
C VAL A 172 5.36 -3.65 -8.05
N ILE A 173 5.65 -3.88 -6.78
CA ILE A 173 5.50 -2.91 -5.70
C ILE A 173 6.91 -2.51 -5.26
N LEU A 174 7.25 -1.24 -5.47
CA LEU A 174 8.51 -0.67 -4.99
C LEU A 174 8.43 -0.52 -3.49
N ASN A 175 9.40 -1.04 -2.74
CA ASN A 175 9.44 -0.92 -1.29
C ASN A 175 10.70 -0.19 -0.84
N ASN A 176 10.57 0.96 -0.20
CA ASN A 176 11.68 1.60 0.48
C ASN A 176 11.94 0.89 1.80
N HIS A 177 12.92 -0.02 1.79
CA HIS A 177 13.15 -0.92 2.91
C HIS A 177 14.06 -0.31 3.98
N THR A 178 15.09 0.40 3.55
CA THR A 178 16.11 0.99 4.43
C THR A 178 16.64 2.30 3.87
N ASN A 179 17.18 3.16 4.72
CA ASN A 179 17.92 4.35 4.29
C ASN A 179 19.31 3.96 3.76
N LEU A 180 20.01 3.13 4.52
CA LEU A 180 21.34 2.62 4.19
C LEU A 180 21.22 1.21 3.62
N SER A 181 22.16 0.84 2.73
CA SER A 181 22.19 -0.52 2.17
C SER A 181 22.70 -1.51 3.21
N ARG A 182 21.85 -1.78 4.18
CA ARG A 182 22.12 -2.65 5.32
C ARG A 182 20.89 -3.50 5.61
N TRP A 183 21.09 -4.55 6.39
CA TRP A 183 19.97 -5.32 6.91
C TRP A 183 19.12 -4.47 7.87
N CYS A 184 17.80 -4.56 7.76
CA CYS A 184 16.92 -4.14 8.85
C CYS A 184 16.97 -5.27 9.92
N CYS A 185 16.69 -5.14 11.14
CA CYS A 185 15.94 -4.18 11.87
C CYS A 185 16.60 -3.89 13.22
N GLY A 186 17.88 -3.62 13.22
CA GLY A 186 18.62 -3.16 14.39
C GLY A 186 18.63 -1.64 14.55
N LEU A 187 19.54 -1.15 15.40
CA LEU A 187 19.90 0.27 15.49
C LEU A 187 20.98 0.56 14.44
N ASP A 188 20.58 0.73 13.21
CA ASP A 188 21.45 0.72 12.03
C ASP A 188 21.36 2.00 11.19
N GLY A 189 20.55 2.98 11.63
CA GLY A 189 20.29 4.22 10.91
C GLY A 189 19.16 4.11 9.91
N SER A 190 18.39 3.00 9.94
CA SER A 190 17.23 2.77 9.09
C SER A 190 15.94 2.53 9.89
N GLU A 191 15.89 2.99 11.13
CA GLU A 191 14.75 2.80 12.03
C GLU A 191 13.51 3.54 11.53
N ARG A 192 13.74 4.71 10.92
CA ARG A 192 12.70 5.57 10.33
C ARG A 192 13.20 6.18 9.03
N TRP A 193 12.30 6.68 8.23
CA TRP A 193 12.57 7.35 6.95
C TRP A 193 13.58 8.50 7.07
N ASN A 194 13.74 9.06 8.27
CA ASN A 194 14.60 10.22 8.55
C ASN A 194 15.71 9.95 9.59
N SER A 195 16.03 8.70 9.91
CA SER A 195 17.07 8.38 10.89
C SER A 195 18.48 8.78 10.44
N SER A 196 18.82 8.54 9.17
CA SER A 196 20.14 8.86 8.60
C SER A 196 20.10 9.82 7.42
N GLN A 197 18.96 10.44 7.20
CA GLN A 197 18.75 11.48 6.17
C GLN A 197 17.61 12.42 6.60
N SER A 198 17.41 13.53 5.89
CA SER A 198 16.24 14.37 6.13
C SER A 198 14.96 13.76 5.51
N ALA A 199 13.80 14.06 6.10
CA ALA A 199 12.51 13.69 5.54
C ALA A 199 12.33 14.22 4.10
N GLN A 200 12.80 15.46 3.82
CA GLN A 200 12.78 16.02 2.47
C GLN A 200 13.57 15.16 1.49
N ARG A 201 14.78 14.70 1.87
CA ARG A 201 15.61 13.86 1.01
C ARG A 201 14.95 12.53 0.70
N TRP A 202 14.31 11.92 1.68
CA TRP A 202 13.52 10.71 1.51
C TRP A 202 12.34 10.92 0.53
N GLU A 203 11.61 12.02 0.66
CA GLU A 203 10.53 12.37 -0.28
C GLU A 203 11.05 12.59 -1.71
N GLU A 204 12.21 13.26 -1.87
CA GLU A 204 12.84 13.47 -3.18
C GLU A 204 13.23 12.15 -3.86
N ASP A 205 13.77 11.18 -3.11
CA ASP A 205 14.06 9.86 -3.63
C ASP A 205 12.78 9.13 -4.09
N TRP A 206 11.69 9.25 -3.32
CA TRP A 206 10.40 8.69 -3.74
C TRP A 206 9.86 9.35 -5.01
N LEU A 207 9.95 10.66 -5.12
CA LEU A 207 9.54 11.35 -6.36
C LEU A 207 10.39 10.90 -7.56
N PHE A 208 11.68 10.71 -7.34
CA PHE A 208 12.58 10.18 -8.36
C PHE A 208 12.17 8.77 -8.80
N MET A 209 12.01 7.85 -7.86
CA MET A 209 11.64 6.45 -8.14
C MET A 209 10.25 6.35 -8.79
N ALA A 210 9.27 7.10 -8.30
CA ALA A 210 7.92 7.10 -8.86
C ALA A 210 7.87 7.66 -10.30
N ARG A 211 8.64 8.70 -10.61
CA ARG A 211 8.76 9.25 -11.98
C ARG A 211 9.45 8.28 -12.93
N ARG A 212 10.48 7.57 -12.42
CA ARG A 212 11.28 6.63 -13.21
C ARG A 212 10.43 5.54 -13.85
N TYR A 213 9.44 5.03 -13.13
CA TYR A 213 8.57 3.95 -13.61
C TYR A 213 7.18 4.41 -14.04
N ARG A 214 6.94 5.71 -14.19
CA ARG A 214 5.61 6.26 -14.51
C ARG A 214 4.97 5.67 -15.77
N GLN A 215 5.76 5.31 -16.76
CA GLN A 215 5.27 4.76 -18.04
C GLN A 215 5.02 3.23 -17.97
N ASN A 216 5.32 2.60 -16.86
CA ASN A 216 5.14 1.17 -16.68
C ASN A 216 3.93 0.90 -15.77
N SER A 217 2.78 0.62 -16.37
CA SER A 217 1.52 0.38 -15.64
C SER A 217 1.53 -0.86 -14.76
N ARG A 218 2.55 -1.73 -14.87
CA ARG A 218 2.73 -2.90 -14.01
C ARG A 218 3.61 -2.62 -12.80
N VAL A 219 4.24 -1.46 -12.70
CA VAL A 219 4.75 -0.92 -11.44
C VAL A 219 3.57 -0.24 -10.76
N VAL A 220 2.97 -0.93 -9.80
CA VAL A 220 1.62 -0.65 -9.31
C VAL A 220 1.58 0.03 -7.95
N GLY A 221 2.67 0.01 -7.19
CA GLY A 221 2.64 0.53 -5.81
C GLY A 221 3.96 1.09 -5.33
N ALA A 222 3.85 2.04 -4.40
CA ALA A 222 4.91 2.60 -3.58
C ALA A 222 4.63 2.25 -2.12
N ASP A 223 5.38 1.32 -1.58
CA ASP A 223 5.38 0.92 -0.17
C ASP A 223 6.40 1.79 0.55
N LEU A 224 5.89 2.78 1.29
CA LEU A 224 6.60 4.00 1.59
C LEU A 224 7.82 3.83 2.50
N TYR A 225 7.73 2.98 3.52
CA TYR A 225 8.87 2.65 4.38
C TYR A 225 8.61 1.39 5.18
N ASN A 226 9.63 0.54 5.25
CA ASN A 226 9.58 -0.73 5.96
C ASN A 226 9.75 -0.54 7.47
N GLU A 227 8.86 -1.14 8.25
CA GLU A 227 8.98 -1.35 9.69
C GLU A 227 9.47 -0.13 10.47
N VAL A 228 8.69 0.96 10.39
CA VAL A 228 8.95 2.17 11.16
C VAL A 228 8.96 1.84 12.65
N ARG A 229 10.11 2.08 13.30
CA ARG A 229 10.37 1.65 14.67
C ARG A 229 11.16 2.69 15.46
N ARG A 230 11.34 2.40 16.74
CA ARG A 230 12.16 3.22 17.65
C ARG A 230 13.61 3.38 17.16
N SER A 231 14.14 4.59 17.32
CA SER A 231 15.57 4.89 17.20
C SER A 231 16.10 5.31 18.55
N LEU A 232 16.87 4.47 19.21
CA LEU A 232 17.35 4.67 20.59
C LEU A 232 16.21 4.98 21.58
N LEU A 233 16.06 6.25 21.99
CA LEU A 233 15.03 6.70 22.92
C LEU A 233 13.86 7.41 22.21
N ASP A 234 13.89 7.48 20.89
CA ASP A 234 12.90 8.21 20.10
C ASP A 234 11.90 7.27 19.46
N ASP A 235 10.66 7.31 19.92
CA ASP A 235 9.57 6.56 19.31
C ASP A 235 8.99 7.29 18.10
N PRO A 236 8.62 6.55 17.04
CA PRO A 236 7.70 7.07 16.05
C PRO A 236 6.33 7.29 16.68
N ASN A 237 5.57 8.21 16.11
CA ASN A 237 4.21 8.46 16.56
C ASN A 237 3.25 8.60 15.39
N TRP A 238 1.95 8.75 15.70
CA TRP A 238 0.89 8.83 14.73
C TRP A 238 -0.04 10.01 15.07
N GLY A 239 0.27 11.16 14.47
CA GLY A 239 -0.60 12.35 14.54
C GLY A 239 -0.19 13.40 15.57
N LEU A 240 1.05 13.38 16.10
CA LEU A 240 1.54 14.45 16.99
C LEU A 240 2.03 15.69 16.23
N GLY A 241 2.32 15.57 14.94
CA GLY A 241 2.76 16.68 14.09
C GLY A 241 4.24 17.07 14.26
N ASP A 242 5.05 16.22 14.84
CA ASP A 242 6.50 16.40 15.00
C ASP A 242 7.30 15.66 13.91
N ASN A 243 8.65 15.65 14.04
CA ASN A 243 9.53 14.98 13.05
C ASN A 243 9.41 13.45 13.08
N HIS A 244 8.74 12.86 14.08
CA HIS A 244 8.59 11.42 14.29
C HIS A 244 7.18 10.95 13.93
N ASP A 245 6.34 11.86 13.43
CA ASP A 245 4.97 11.59 13.04
C ASP A 245 4.91 10.86 11.71
N TRP A 246 4.77 9.53 11.78
CA TRP A 246 4.66 8.68 10.60
C TRP A 246 3.39 8.94 9.80
N HIS A 247 2.27 9.26 10.48
CA HIS A 247 1.04 9.61 9.78
C HIS A 247 1.23 10.84 8.89
N ALA A 248 1.80 11.91 9.44
CA ALA A 248 2.02 13.15 8.69
C ALA A 248 3.05 12.97 7.56
N ALA A 249 4.14 12.23 7.81
CA ALA A 249 5.19 11.99 6.82
C ALA A 249 4.70 11.12 5.66
N SER A 250 4.03 10.01 5.95
CA SER A 250 3.50 9.11 4.92
C SER A 250 2.35 9.73 4.13
N GLN A 251 1.47 10.49 4.79
CA GLN A 251 0.42 11.27 4.14
C GLN A 251 1.01 12.26 3.12
N ARG A 252 2.01 13.04 3.54
CA ARG A 252 2.67 14.03 2.67
C ARG A 252 3.39 13.39 1.51
N ALA A 253 4.18 12.35 1.77
CA ALA A 253 4.90 11.63 0.72
C ALA A 253 3.93 11.02 -0.30
N GLY A 254 2.87 10.36 0.15
CA GLY A 254 1.84 9.79 -0.72
C GLY A 254 1.16 10.84 -1.59
N ASP A 255 0.74 11.96 -1.00
CA ASP A 255 0.11 13.06 -1.75
C ASP A 255 1.07 13.68 -2.78
N ARG A 256 2.36 13.83 -2.43
CA ARG A 256 3.38 14.33 -3.36
C ARG A 256 3.63 13.36 -4.51
N ILE A 257 3.74 12.06 -4.23
CA ILE A 257 3.89 11.03 -5.28
C ILE A 257 2.74 11.10 -6.26
N LEU A 258 1.50 11.13 -5.76
CA LEU A 258 0.30 11.12 -6.60
C LEU A 258 0.12 12.41 -7.42
N ARG A 259 0.53 13.56 -6.90
CA ARG A 259 0.41 14.85 -7.60
C ARG A 259 1.57 15.15 -8.53
N GLU A 260 2.83 14.90 -8.07
CA GLU A 260 4.03 15.41 -8.72
C GLU A 260 4.76 14.36 -9.56
N ALA A 261 4.58 13.07 -9.28
CA ALA A 261 5.37 12.01 -9.88
C ALA A 261 4.55 11.00 -10.68
N ASN A 262 3.69 10.23 -10.03
CA ASN A 262 2.92 9.16 -10.66
C ASN A 262 1.54 9.00 -10.00
N PRO A 263 0.46 9.48 -10.66
CA PRO A 263 -0.90 9.41 -10.11
C PRO A 263 -1.50 8.00 -10.08
N ASP A 264 -0.85 7.03 -10.68
CA ASP A 264 -1.37 5.68 -10.89
C ASP A 264 -0.92 4.68 -9.82
N LEU A 265 0.09 5.03 -9.02
CA LEU A 265 0.59 4.15 -7.96
C LEU A 265 -0.41 4.00 -6.81
N LEU A 266 -0.56 2.79 -6.30
CA LEU A 266 -1.06 2.57 -4.95
C LEU A 266 -0.03 3.12 -3.96
N ILE A 267 -0.50 3.80 -2.93
CA ILE A 267 0.32 4.25 -1.81
C ILE A 267 0.08 3.29 -0.66
N ILE A 268 1.13 2.58 -0.29
CA ILE A 268 1.08 1.54 0.73
C ILE A 268 1.72 2.09 1.98
N ILE A 269 0.97 2.07 3.07
CA ILE A 269 1.38 2.65 4.35
C ILE A 269 1.32 1.58 5.42
N GLU A 270 2.48 1.24 5.93
CA GLU A 270 2.63 0.30 7.03
C GLU A 270 2.27 0.95 8.36
N GLY A 271 1.76 0.16 9.30
CA GLY A 271 1.59 0.56 10.69
C GLY A 271 2.94 0.81 11.37
N ILE A 272 2.90 1.34 12.60
CA ILE A 272 4.11 1.49 13.40
C ILE A 272 4.48 0.13 14.00
N ASN A 273 5.71 -0.30 13.75
CA ASN A 273 6.30 -1.46 14.38
C ASN A 273 7.07 -1.03 15.63
N TRP A 274 7.22 -1.87 16.59
CA TRP A 274 8.07 -1.72 17.79
C TRP A 274 8.16 -0.29 18.35
N ILE A 275 7.27 0.02 19.25
CA ILE A 275 7.27 1.25 20.01
C ILE A 275 7.52 0.95 21.49
N GLY A 276 8.21 1.85 22.17
CA GLY A 276 8.49 1.74 23.60
C GLY A 276 9.65 0.80 23.94
N LEU A 277 10.07 0.83 25.21
CA LEU A 277 11.06 -0.08 25.78
C LEU A 277 10.40 -0.91 26.88
N PRO A 278 10.42 -2.24 26.83
CA PRO A 278 9.76 -3.09 27.82
C PRO A 278 10.41 -3.00 29.24
N ILE A 279 11.56 -2.35 29.35
CA ILE A 279 12.27 -2.17 30.61
C ILE A 279 11.79 -0.99 31.44
N ASP A 280 10.93 -0.11 30.92
CA ASP A 280 10.44 1.08 31.62
C ASP A 280 9.21 0.80 32.51
N GLY A 281 8.71 -0.42 32.50
CA GLY A 281 7.55 -0.85 33.28
C GLY A 281 6.20 -0.49 32.69
N PHE A 282 6.17 0.11 31.49
CA PHE A 282 4.93 0.38 30.75
C PHE A 282 4.63 -0.75 29.76
N THR A 283 3.36 -0.93 29.47
CA THR A 283 2.93 -1.85 28.41
C THR A 283 3.11 -1.18 27.05
N HIS A 284 3.86 -1.83 26.18
CA HIS A 284 4.10 -1.39 24.82
C HIS A 284 3.23 -2.17 23.84
N GLY A 285 2.70 -1.47 22.83
CA GLY A 285 1.84 -2.08 21.81
C GLY A 285 2.62 -2.94 20.82
N ARG A 286 1.95 -3.94 20.26
CA ARG A 286 2.43 -4.67 19.09
C ARG A 286 2.43 -3.77 17.85
N PRO A 287 3.20 -4.13 16.79
CA PRO A 287 3.04 -3.49 15.48
C PRO A 287 1.58 -3.54 15.05
N THR A 288 0.98 -2.39 14.69
CA THR A 288 -0.45 -2.31 14.54
C THR A 288 -0.91 -1.16 13.66
N LEU A 289 -2.06 -1.36 13.02
CA LEU A 289 -2.85 -0.33 12.35
C LEU A 289 -3.89 0.33 13.28
N GLU A 290 -3.95 -0.04 14.56
CA GLU A 290 -4.97 0.49 15.49
C GLU A 290 -5.05 2.03 15.51
N PRO A 291 -3.97 2.81 15.39
CA PRO A 291 -4.06 4.26 15.32
C PRO A 291 -4.94 4.79 14.17
N ALA A 292 -5.06 4.05 13.07
CA ALA A 292 -5.93 4.43 11.95
C ALA A 292 -7.43 4.51 12.32
N ARG A 293 -7.87 3.87 13.43
CA ARG A 293 -9.24 4.00 13.93
C ARG A 293 -9.61 5.43 14.27
N THR A 294 -8.65 6.20 14.77
CA THR A 294 -8.86 7.58 15.22
C THR A 294 -8.30 8.60 14.26
N LEU A 295 -7.28 8.23 13.49
CA LEU A 295 -6.63 9.11 12.51
C LEU A 295 -6.19 8.28 11.31
N SER A 296 -7.07 8.16 10.31
CA SER A 296 -6.78 7.49 9.05
C SER A 296 -6.14 8.44 8.05
N HIS A 297 -5.39 7.86 7.12
CA HIS A 297 -4.87 8.61 5.98
C HIS A 297 -5.98 8.98 5.01
N THR A 298 -5.82 10.13 4.38
CA THR A 298 -6.73 10.62 3.34
C THR A 298 -5.89 11.20 2.21
N LEU A 299 -5.54 10.35 1.25
CA LEU A 299 -4.75 10.76 0.10
C LEU A 299 -5.55 11.66 -0.85
N VAL A 300 -4.86 12.49 -1.61
CA VAL A 300 -5.44 13.33 -2.66
C VAL A 300 -6.29 12.50 -3.63
N ARG A 301 -5.89 11.27 -3.90
CA ARG A 301 -6.67 10.25 -4.60
C ARG A 301 -7.04 9.15 -3.63
N SER A 302 -8.24 9.20 -3.08
CA SER A 302 -8.69 8.28 -2.02
C SER A 302 -8.74 6.80 -2.45
N ASN A 303 -8.77 6.51 -3.75
CA ASN A 303 -8.74 5.16 -4.30
C ASN A 303 -7.31 4.60 -4.52
N LYS A 304 -6.30 5.20 -3.89
CA LYS A 304 -4.90 4.76 -4.00
C LYS A 304 -4.30 4.30 -2.67
N LEU A 305 -5.04 4.37 -1.58
CA LEU A 305 -4.58 3.97 -0.25
C LEU A 305 -4.70 2.45 -0.05
N VAL A 306 -3.62 1.83 0.39
CA VAL A 306 -3.56 0.46 0.93
C VAL A 306 -2.83 0.53 2.26
N TYR A 307 -3.37 -0.11 3.30
CA TYR A 307 -2.63 -0.29 4.54
C TYR A 307 -1.86 -1.61 4.53
N SER A 308 -0.74 -1.63 5.23
CA SER A 308 0.15 -2.76 5.31
C SER A 308 0.47 -3.13 6.76
N ALA A 309 0.69 -4.43 7.00
CA ALA A 309 1.12 -4.94 8.29
C ALA A 309 2.00 -6.17 8.10
N HIS A 310 2.89 -6.41 9.06
CA HIS A 310 3.77 -7.57 9.14
C HIS A 310 3.39 -8.45 10.31
N PHE A 311 3.43 -9.77 10.11
CA PHE A 311 3.16 -10.73 11.17
C PHE A 311 4.11 -11.93 11.09
N TYR A 312 4.79 -12.19 12.21
CA TYR A 312 5.66 -13.34 12.39
C TYR A 312 5.31 -14.10 13.65
N GLY A 313 5.51 -15.41 13.67
CA GLY A 313 5.09 -16.27 14.77
C GLY A 313 5.71 -15.91 16.13
N TYR A 314 6.90 -15.33 16.12
CA TYR A 314 7.65 -14.97 17.32
C TYR A 314 7.50 -13.51 17.74
N THR A 315 6.63 -12.73 17.10
CA THR A 315 6.34 -11.36 17.52
C THR A 315 5.63 -11.36 18.86
N GLY A 316 6.12 -10.59 19.82
CA GLY A 316 5.61 -10.53 21.19
C GLY A 316 6.74 -10.55 22.19
N GLU A 317 6.45 -10.98 23.41
CA GLU A 317 7.45 -11.05 24.48
C GLU A 317 8.69 -11.84 24.03
N HIS A 318 9.88 -11.29 24.33
CA HIS A 318 11.16 -11.87 23.95
C HIS A 318 11.31 -12.12 22.43
N HIS A 319 10.71 -11.27 21.63
CA HIS A 319 10.95 -11.30 20.20
C HIS A 319 12.43 -11.04 19.90
N SER A 320 13.00 -11.78 18.96
CA SER A 320 14.40 -11.69 18.58
C SER A 320 14.65 -10.91 17.29
N GLY A 321 13.67 -10.21 16.80
CA GLY A 321 13.78 -9.57 15.48
C GLY A 321 14.82 -8.48 15.42
N ALA A 322 14.93 -7.66 16.45
CA ALA A 322 15.96 -6.62 16.51
C ALA A 322 17.01 -6.95 17.58
N THR A 323 16.75 -6.61 18.79
CA THR A 323 17.71 -6.78 19.89
C THR A 323 17.07 -7.37 21.14
N GLY A 324 15.84 -7.83 21.05
CA GLY A 324 15.02 -8.18 22.19
C GLY A 324 14.54 -6.99 23.03
N LEU A 325 14.71 -5.78 22.49
CA LEU A 325 14.24 -4.53 23.09
C LEU A 325 13.08 -3.97 22.27
N GLY A 326 12.17 -3.25 22.92
CA GLY A 326 11.04 -2.62 22.24
C GLY A 326 9.87 -3.54 21.95
N GLU A 327 9.89 -4.73 22.49
CA GLU A 327 8.85 -5.74 22.28
C GLU A 327 7.68 -5.54 23.27
N THR A 328 6.55 -6.12 22.93
CA THR A 328 5.42 -6.14 23.87
C THR A 328 5.62 -7.19 24.96
N THR A 329 4.92 -7.04 26.07
CA THR A 329 4.82 -8.08 27.10
C THR A 329 3.77 -9.15 26.79
N ASP A 330 3.05 -9.00 25.65
CA ASP A 330 2.08 -9.99 25.20
C ASP A 330 2.76 -11.30 24.79
N ALA A 331 2.04 -12.42 24.90
CA ALA A 331 2.52 -13.70 24.40
C ALA A 331 2.88 -13.63 22.91
N ARG A 332 3.86 -14.41 22.49
CA ARG A 332 4.20 -14.52 21.04
C ARG A 332 3.00 -15.04 20.26
N TYR A 333 2.88 -14.66 19.01
CA TYR A 333 1.78 -15.12 18.17
C TYR A 333 1.74 -16.65 18.02
N GLN A 334 2.89 -17.32 18.03
CA GLN A 334 2.96 -18.79 17.99
C GLN A 334 2.49 -19.48 19.27
N ASP A 335 2.37 -18.76 20.39
CA ASP A 335 1.90 -19.28 21.67
C ASP A 335 0.37 -19.11 21.85
N LEU A 336 -0.28 -18.38 20.94
CA LEU A 336 -1.73 -18.16 20.95
C LEU A 336 -2.45 -19.37 20.35
N THR A 337 -3.61 -19.67 20.92
CA THR A 337 -4.57 -20.56 20.26
C THR A 337 -5.03 -19.95 18.92
N ARG A 338 -5.58 -20.77 18.03
CA ARG A 338 -6.12 -20.30 16.75
C ARG A 338 -7.10 -19.13 16.88
N ASP A 339 -8.03 -19.24 17.83
CA ASP A 339 -9.09 -18.24 18.01
C ASP A 339 -8.54 -16.94 18.63
N GLU A 340 -7.61 -17.03 19.57
CA GLU A 340 -6.90 -15.87 20.12
C GLU A 340 -6.08 -15.16 19.05
N LEU A 341 -5.34 -15.91 18.21
CA LEU A 341 -4.60 -15.35 17.09
C LEU A 341 -5.53 -14.59 16.15
N PHE A 342 -6.67 -15.18 15.76
CA PHE A 342 -7.64 -14.53 14.88
C PHE A 342 -8.18 -13.23 15.46
N GLN A 343 -8.52 -13.21 16.75
CA GLN A 343 -8.99 -12.01 17.45
C GLN A 343 -7.91 -10.91 17.49
N VAL A 344 -6.66 -11.29 17.72
CA VAL A 344 -5.54 -10.35 17.75
C VAL A 344 -5.32 -9.73 16.37
N LEU A 345 -5.30 -10.54 15.31
CA LEU A 345 -5.13 -10.06 13.93
C LEU A 345 -6.27 -9.15 13.49
N ASP A 346 -7.53 -9.51 13.81
CA ASP A 346 -8.70 -8.67 13.55
C ASP A 346 -8.59 -7.32 14.26
N ARG A 347 -8.16 -7.32 15.52
CA ARG A 347 -8.04 -6.09 16.31
C ARG A 347 -6.91 -5.20 15.81
N GLN A 348 -5.74 -5.77 15.51
CA GLN A 348 -4.53 -5.02 15.21
C GLN A 348 -4.48 -4.48 13.77
N ALA A 349 -5.03 -5.20 12.79
CA ALA A 349 -4.91 -4.79 11.39
C ALA A 349 -6.21 -4.95 10.59
N PHE A 350 -6.85 -6.12 10.64
CA PHE A 350 -7.90 -6.44 9.68
C PHE A 350 -9.23 -5.73 9.93
N PHE A 351 -9.41 -5.06 11.07
CA PHE A 351 -10.58 -4.18 11.27
C PHE A 351 -10.71 -3.15 10.15
N VAL A 352 -9.59 -2.68 9.59
CA VAL A 352 -9.54 -1.73 8.48
C VAL A 352 -10.29 -2.27 7.25
N ALA A 353 -10.09 -3.54 6.94
CA ALA A 353 -10.72 -4.19 5.80
C ALA A 353 -12.09 -4.81 6.14
N SER A 354 -12.32 -5.22 7.40
CA SER A 354 -13.54 -5.94 7.79
C SER A 354 -14.71 -5.03 8.17
N GLN A 355 -14.46 -3.77 8.47
CA GLN A 355 -15.50 -2.80 8.82
C GLN A 355 -15.78 -1.88 7.62
N PRO A 356 -16.88 -2.09 6.89
CA PRO A 356 -17.21 -1.26 5.74
C PRO A 356 -17.70 0.13 6.17
N ASP A 357 -17.69 1.06 5.23
CA ASP A 357 -18.27 2.40 5.39
C ASP A 357 -17.69 3.22 6.57
N GLN A 358 -16.40 2.99 6.91
CA GLN A 358 -15.67 3.78 7.89
C GLN A 358 -14.67 4.71 7.19
N HIS A 359 -14.23 5.78 7.86
CA HIS A 359 -13.22 6.68 7.31
C HIS A 359 -11.86 6.00 7.08
N PHE A 360 -11.60 4.89 7.77
CA PHE A 360 -10.38 4.09 7.65
C PHE A 360 -10.53 2.89 6.70
N THR A 361 -11.73 2.62 6.15
CA THR A 361 -11.93 1.43 5.30
C THR A 361 -11.03 1.48 4.06
N ALA A 362 -10.14 0.51 3.96
CA ALA A 362 -9.20 0.34 2.85
C ALA A 362 -8.77 -1.14 2.75
N PRO A 363 -8.14 -1.56 1.66
CA PRO A 363 -7.46 -2.84 1.61
C PRO A 363 -6.36 -2.93 2.67
N VAL A 364 -6.18 -4.13 3.22
CA VAL A 364 -5.03 -4.50 4.06
C VAL A 364 -4.23 -5.54 3.32
N TRP A 365 -2.97 -5.23 3.06
CA TRP A 365 -2.00 -6.15 2.48
C TRP A 365 -1.00 -6.57 3.56
N ILE A 366 -0.92 -7.86 3.83
CA ILE A 366 0.13 -8.40 4.69
C ILE A 366 1.41 -8.46 3.86
N SER A 367 2.19 -7.39 3.91
CA SER A 367 3.37 -7.21 3.06
C SER A 367 4.55 -8.05 3.49
N GLU A 368 4.53 -8.58 4.72
CA GLU A 368 5.47 -9.59 5.18
C GLU A 368 4.82 -10.57 6.14
N PHE A 369 5.04 -11.83 5.90
CA PHE A 369 4.91 -12.93 6.85
C PHE A 369 5.81 -14.06 6.39
N GLY A 370 6.28 -14.86 7.33
CA GLY A 370 7.15 -15.97 7.00
C GLY A 370 7.41 -16.86 8.22
N VAL A 371 8.02 -17.98 7.98
CA VAL A 371 8.38 -18.96 9.01
C VAL A 371 9.53 -19.82 8.53
N GLY A 372 10.37 -20.29 9.43
CA GLY A 372 11.42 -21.26 9.11
C GLY A 372 10.83 -22.49 8.45
N GLY A 373 11.52 -22.98 7.42
CA GLY A 373 11.09 -24.11 6.62
C GLY A 373 11.66 -25.45 7.10
N ARG A 374 12.10 -26.22 6.13
CA ARG A 374 12.56 -27.62 6.29
C ARG A 374 13.47 -27.87 7.49
N ASP A 375 14.42 -26.96 7.73
CA ASP A 375 15.44 -27.13 8.78
C ASP A 375 14.97 -26.66 10.16
N ASN A 376 13.76 -26.12 10.27
CA ASN A 376 13.18 -25.63 11.51
C ASN A 376 11.79 -26.21 11.70
N ASP A 377 11.74 -27.52 11.95
CA ASP A 377 10.51 -28.25 12.21
C ASP A 377 10.07 -28.12 13.67
N ASP A 378 9.72 -26.87 14.05
CA ASP A 378 9.15 -26.57 15.34
C ASP A 378 7.61 -26.73 15.29
N PRO A 379 7.00 -27.54 16.17
CA PRO A 379 5.56 -27.72 16.24
C PRO A 379 4.77 -26.41 16.42
N LYS A 380 5.31 -25.43 17.16
CA LYS A 380 4.68 -24.11 17.32
C LYS A 380 4.73 -23.30 16.04
N ALA A 381 5.86 -23.32 15.32
CA ALA A 381 5.99 -22.68 14.03
C ALA A 381 5.02 -23.27 12.99
N ARG A 382 4.88 -24.60 12.97
CA ARG A 382 3.89 -25.30 12.12
C ARG A 382 2.47 -24.90 12.46
N ALA A 383 2.09 -24.91 13.73
CA ALA A 383 0.76 -24.54 14.19
C ALA A 383 0.45 -23.08 13.83
N TRP A 384 1.37 -22.17 14.12
CA TRP A 384 1.21 -20.76 13.77
C TRP A 384 1.05 -20.56 12.27
N PHE A 385 1.92 -21.14 11.46
CA PHE A 385 1.85 -20.95 10.00
C PHE A 385 0.55 -21.50 9.42
N GLY A 386 0.11 -22.67 9.87
CA GLY A 386 -1.16 -23.25 9.48
C GLY A 386 -2.35 -22.37 9.85
N ASN A 387 -2.40 -21.89 11.10
CA ASN A 387 -3.45 -20.99 11.58
C ASN A 387 -3.42 -19.65 10.85
N PHE A 388 -2.24 -19.11 10.59
CA PHE A 388 -2.11 -17.83 9.88
C PHE A 388 -2.56 -17.94 8.42
N VAL A 389 -2.20 -19.01 7.74
CA VAL A 389 -2.71 -19.32 6.38
C VAL A 389 -4.23 -19.45 6.37
N ASP A 390 -4.81 -20.20 7.34
CA ASP A 390 -6.25 -20.32 7.47
C ASP A 390 -6.92 -18.96 7.71
N TYR A 391 -6.27 -18.09 8.47
CA TYR A 391 -6.74 -16.72 8.69
C TYR A 391 -6.75 -15.92 7.37
N LEU A 392 -5.64 -15.90 6.64
CA LEU A 392 -5.53 -15.19 5.36
C LEU A 392 -6.60 -15.66 4.35
N ILE A 393 -6.82 -16.97 4.28
CA ILE A 393 -7.87 -17.56 3.43
C ILE A 393 -9.26 -17.10 3.89
N SER A 394 -9.55 -17.18 5.19
CA SER A 394 -10.86 -16.82 5.76
C SER A 394 -11.21 -15.35 5.59
N ARG A 395 -10.21 -14.47 5.52
CA ARG A 395 -10.36 -13.02 5.33
C ARG A 395 -10.26 -12.58 3.88
N ASP A 396 -10.02 -13.49 2.94
CA ASP A 396 -9.69 -13.14 1.55
C ASP A 396 -8.60 -12.06 1.49
N ALA A 397 -7.53 -12.28 2.25
CA ALA A 397 -6.48 -11.30 2.45
C ALA A 397 -5.51 -11.23 1.28
N ASP A 398 -5.02 -10.03 1.02
CA ASP A 398 -3.85 -9.76 0.19
C ASP A 398 -2.59 -10.05 1.01
N PHE A 399 -1.57 -10.67 0.41
CA PHE A 399 -0.40 -11.11 1.16
C PHE A 399 0.90 -11.07 0.36
N ALA A 400 2.05 -11.01 1.07
CA ALA A 400 3.39 -11.20 0.52
C ALA A 400 4.25 -12.03 1.48
N TYR A 401 4.75 -13.16 1.01
CA TYR A 401 5.63 -14.02 1.80
C TYR A 401 7.06 -13.42 1.87
N TRP A 402 7.71 -13.52 3.02
CA TRP A 402 9.10 -13.15 3.24
C TRP A 402 9.95 -14.37 3.63
N PRO A 403 11.09 -14.60 2.94
CA PRO A 403 11.41 -14.08 1.62
C PRO A 403 11.11 -15.10 0.50
N LEU A 404 11.07 -14.64 -0.77
CA LEU A 404 10.95 -15.56 -1.91
C LEU A 404 12.24 -16.33 -2.17
N VAL A 405 13.35 -15.60 -2.25
CA VAL A 405 14.66 -16.11 -2.66
C VAL A 405 15.57 -16.12 -1.45
N GLY A 406 16.23 -17.22 -1.22
CA GLY A 406 17.21 -17.38 -0.17
C GLY A 406 18.53 -17.89 -0.72
N PHE A 407 19.53 -17.78 0.14
CA PHE A 407 20.86 -18.29 -0.10
C PHE A 407 21.18 -19.38 0.91
N HIS A 408 21.76 -20.49 0.46
CA HIS A 408 22.20 -21.53 1.34
C HIS A 408 23.70 -21.79 1.11
N GLU A 409 24.51 -21.40 2.08
CA GLU A 409 25.91 -21.77 2.12
C GLU A 409 26.18 -22.47 3.47
N GLY A 410 26.29 -23.79 3.43
CA GLY A 410 26.60 -24.57 4.62
C GLY A 410 25.38 -24.80 5.53
N LYS A 411 25.61 -24.82 6.84
CA LYS A 411 24.74 -25.43 7.85
C LYS A 411 23.42 -24.71 8.15
N ARG A 412 23.23 -23.47 7.69
CA ARG A 412 22.04 -22.67 7.95
C ARG A 412 21.67 -21.89 6.72
N GLY A 413 21.22 -22.59 5.72
CA GLY A 413 20.60 -21.95 4.58
C GLY A 413 19.35 -21.19 4.97
N ASN A 414 18.94 -20.28 4.11
CA ASN A 414 17.71 -19.55 4.33
C ASN A 414 16.49 -20.48 4.23
N GLY A 415 16.29 -21.31 5.26
CA GLY A 415 15.15 -22.20 5.37
C GLY A 415 13.81 -21.47 5.39
N TRP A 416 13.81 -20.14 5.57
CA TRP A 416 12.62 -19.29 5.47
C TRP A 416 12.18 -19.04 4.04
N ALA A 417 13.14 -18.98 3.09
CA ALA A 417 12.84 -18.71 1.69
C ALA A 417 11.92 -19.78 1.08
N LEU A 418 11.07 -19.37 0.16
CA LEU A 418 10.25 -20.31 -0.63
C LEU A 418 11.06 -21.02 -1.72
N MET A 419 12.18 -20.42 -2.16
CA MET A 419 13.17 -21.06 -3.01
C MET A 419 14.59 -20.67 -2.59
N HIS A 420 15.52 -21.59 -2.73
CA HIS A 420 16.95 -21.38 -2.47
C HIS A 420 17.79 -22.35 -3.28
N TRP A 421 19.10 -22.18 -3.24
CA TRP A 421 20.05 -23.15 -3.82
C TRP A 421 20.75 -23.90 -2.70
N ASN A 422 20.85 -25.23 -2.84
CA ASN A 422 21.61 -26.05 -1.90
C ASN A 422 23.13 -25.92 -2.15
N ALA A 423 23.93 -26.61 -1.33
CA ALA A 423 25.39 -26.59 -1.44
C ALA A 423 25.92 -27.15 -2.78
N ALA A 424 25.15 -27.97 -3.49
CA ALA A 424 25.47 -28.47 -4.83
C ALA A 424 25.09 -27.48 -5.95
N GLY A 425 24.45 -26.34 -5.62
CA GLY A 425 23.98 -25.37 -6.59
C GLY A 425 22.63 -25.73 -7.22
N GLU A 426 21.95 -26.74 -6.69
CA GLU A 426 20.62 -27.13 -7.18
C GLU A 426 19.54 -26.24 -6.55
N ARG A 427 18.61 -25.76 -7.37
CA ARG A 427 17.45 -24.99 -6.90
C ARG A 427 16.47 -25.91 -6.16
N ILE A 428 16.02 -25.46 -5.00
CA ILE A 428 15.01 -26.14 -4.19
C ILE A 428 13.91 -25.15 -3.85
N GLY A 429 12.68 -25.48 -4.19
CA GLY A 429 11.47 -24.72 -3.86
C GLY A 429 10.69 -25.34 -2.71
N VAL A 430 9.74 -24.59 -2.15
CA VAL A 430 8.82 -25.05 -1.10
C VAL A 430 7.97 -26.25 -1.56
N ASN A 431 7.72 -26.37 -2.85
CA ASN A 431 6.95 -27.46 -3.44
C ASN A 431 7.81 -28.70 -3.75
N ASP A 432 9.13 -28.61 -3.55
CA ASP A 432 10.07 -29.68 -3.85
C ASP A 432 10.40 -30.49 -2.58
N GLY A 433 9.99 -31.75 -2.55
CA GLY A 433 10.36 -32.69 -1.47
C GLY A 433 9.60 -32.47 -0.15
N ASP A 434 10.34 -32.44 0.97
CA ASP A 434 9.79 -32.61 2.33
C ASP A 434 9.49 -31.30 3.07
N ASP A 435 9.34 -30.17 2.38
CA ASP A 435 9.04 -28.90 3.05
C ASP A 435 7.62 -28.94 3.65
N TRP A 436 7.55 -28.92 4.96
CA TRP A 436 6.30 -29.01 5.70
C TRP A 436 5.35 -27.85 5.46
N ARG A 437 5.83 -26.73 4.88
CA ARG A 437 4.99 -25.58 4.50
C ARG A 437 4.20 -25.80 3.21
N ALA A 438 4.59 -26.77 2.39
CA ALA A 438 4.09 -26.95 1.03
C ALA A 438 2.56 -27.04 0.94
N ASP A 439 1.91 -27.82 1.82
CA ASP A 439 0.46 -27.97 1.79
C ASP A 439 -0.26 -26.68 2.16
N ALA A 440 0.20 -25.97 3.18
CA ALA A 440 -0.38 -24.69 3.59
C ALA A 440 -0.16 -23.63 2.49
N TRP A 441 1.03 -23.61 1.88
CA TRP A 441 1.32 -22.70 0.77
C TRP A 441 0.40 -22.95 -0.43
N ARG A 442 0.26 -24.20 -0.87
CA ARG A 442 -0.63 -24.56 -1.98
C ARG A 442 -2.09 -24.16 -1.71
N ARG A 443 -2.59 -24.38 -0.48
CA ARG A 443 -3.95 -23.94 -0.09
C ARG A 443 -4.09 -22.42 -0.16
N LEU A 444 -3.10 -21.67 0.31
CA LEU A 444 -3.11 -20.22 0.27
C LEU A 444 -3.14 -19.68 -1.17
N ILE A 445 -2.27 -20.22 -2.03
CA ILE A 445 -2.20 -19.81 -3.44
C ILE A 445 -3.47 -20.18 -4.22
N ALA A 446 -4.06 -21.34 -3.94
CA ALA A 446 -5.31 -21.78 -4.56
C ALA A 446 -6.55 -20.99 -4.09
N SER A 447 -6.41 -20.18 -3.03
CA SER A 447 -7.51 -19.38 -2.50
C SER A 447 -7.74 -18.13 -3.33
N ASP A 448 -8.79 -18.13 -4.15
CA ASP A 448 -9.10 -16.99 -5.04
C ASP A 448 -9.96 -15.92 -4.36
N GLY A 449 -10.81 -16.31 -3.40
CA GLY A 449 -11.69 -15.38 -2.69
C GLY A 449 -12.71 -14.70 -3.60
N LYS A 450 -12.88 -13.39 -3.43
CA LYS A 450 -13.74 -12.57 -4.30
C LYS A 450 -13.17 -12.54 -5.71
N ALA A 451 -13.98 -12.89 -6.68
CA ALA A 451 -13.64 -12.82 -8.10
C ALA A 451 -14.54 -11.82 -8.85
N GLY A 452 -14.06 -11.35 -9.99
CA GLY A 452 -14.78 -10.45 -10.89
C GLY A 452 -14.91 -9.03 -10.37
N ARG A 453 -15.87 -8.30 -10.92
CA ARG A 453 -16.03 -6.87 -10.68
C ARG A 453 -16.47 -6.57 -9.24
N VAL A 454 -15.85 -5.56 -8.67
CA VAL A 454 -16.22 -5.00 -7.37
C VAL A 454 -17.15 -3.81 -7.61
N GLU A 455 -18.27 -3.79 -6.91
CA GLU A 455 -19.21 -2.67 -7.01
C GLU A 455 -18.62 -1.42 -6.34
N ARG A 456 -18.76 -0.28 -7.01
CA ARG A 456 -18.33 1.02 -6.47
C ARG A 456 -19.32 1.48 -5.41
N ALA A 457 -18.84 1.60 -4.19
CA ALA A 457 -19.57 2.16 -3.06
C ALA A 457 -19.15 3.61 -2.78
N ALA A 458 -19.98 4.32 -2.01
CA ALA A 458 -19.56 5.60 -1.45
C ALA A 458 -18.38 5.38 -0.50
N ARG A 459 -17.38 6.24 -0.61
CA ARG A 459 -16.18 6.21 0.21
C ARG A 459 -16.28 7.26 1.30
N TYR A 460 -15.77 6.96 2.47
CA TYR A 460 -15.65 7.91 3.57
C TYR A 460 -14.19 8.22 3.80
N SER A 461 -13.87 9.49 4.03
CA SER A 461 -12.50 9.94 4.23
C SER A 461 -12.45 10.95 5.34
N MET A 462 -11.45 10.87 6.20
CA MET A 462 -11.22 11.85 7.24
C MET A 462 -10.67 13.13 6.63
N LEU A 463 -11.24 14.26 7.05
CA LEU A 463 -10.68 15.57 6.77
C LEU A 463 -9.92 16.03 8.01
N THR A 464 -8.66 16.44 7.82
CA THR A 464 -7.80 16.93 8.89
C THR A 464 -7.34 18.34 8.57
N LEU A 465 -7.55 19.27 9.51
CA LEU A 465 -7.01 20.62 9.38
C LEU A 465 -5.49 20.57 9.56
N ASP A 466 -4.80 21.21 8.66
CA ASP A 466 -3.36 21.34 8.63
C ASP A 466 -2.78 21.92 9.93
N HIS A 467 -1.66 21.39 10.37
CA HIS A 467 -0.91 21.85 11.55
C HIS A 467 0.12 22.96 11.25
N GLY A 468 0.09 23.53 10.05
CA GLY A 468 0.96 24.64 9.66
C GLY A 468 1.67 24.48 8.32
N ASP A 469 1.76 23.27 7.78
CA ASP A 469 2.21 23.06 6.40
C ASP A 469 1.01 23.09 5.44
N LEU A 470 0.82 24.22 4.82
CA LEU A 470 -0.32 24.51 3.95
C LEU A 470 -0.43 23.58 2.73
N SER A 471 0.66 22.93 2.35
CA SER A 471 0.67 22.00 1.24
C SER A 471 0.06 20.64 1.59
N GLN A 472 0.00 20.29 2.86
CA GLN A 472 -0.42 18.95 3.30
C GLN A 472 -1.93 18.75 3.24
N SER A 473 -2.70 19.75 3.69
CA SER A 473 -4.17 19.64 3.77
C SER A 473 -4.89 20.16 2.54
N SER A 474 -4.22 20.91 1.67
CA SER A 474 -4.81 21.38 0.42
C SER A 474 -4.72 20.28 -0.65
N ARG A 475 -5.86 19.76 -1.07
CA ARG A 475 -5.96 18.79 -2.16
C ARG A 475 -5.94 19.44 -3.54
N LEU A 476 -6.07 20.75 -3.59
CA LEU A 476 -6.00 21.53 -4.83
C LEU A 476 -4.55 21.81 -5.22
N THR A 477 -4.32 21.96 -6.50
CA THR A 477 -2.98 22.25 -7.05
C THR A 477 -2.50 23.67 -6.71
N GLU A 478 -3.44 24.57 -6.41
CA GLU A 478 -3.17 25.95 -6.06
C GLU A 478 -3.49 26.25 -4.58
N ASP A 479 -2.78 27.21 -4.01
CA ASP A 479 -3.06 27.72 -2.67
C ASP A 479 -4.27 28.65 -2.69
N TRP A 480 -5.48 28.10 -2.48
CA TRP A 480 -6.75 28.80 -2.56
C TRP A 480 -7.02 29.79 -1.41
N ASP A 481 -6.26 29.74 -0.32
CA ASP A 481 -6.29 30.74 0.76
C ASP A 481 -4.90 30.86 1.40
N SER A 482 -4.03 31.66 0.76
CA SER A 482 -2.63 31.80 1.13
C SER A 482 -2.45 32.31 2.55
N GLY A 483 -1.59 31.66 3.32
CA GLY A 483 -1.30 31.98 4.71
C GLY A 483 -2.36 31.50 5.72
N ALA A 484 -3.42 30.81 5.29
CA ALA A 484 -4.39 30.16 6.16
C ALA A 484 -4.11 28.68 6.30
N ARG A 485 -4.43 28.10 7.47
CA ARG A 485 -4.50 26.63 7.59
C ARG A 485 -5.76 26.15 6.86
N LYS A 486 -5.65 25.05 6.16
CA LYS A 486 -6.67 24.56 5.24
C LYS A 486 -7.02 23.10 5.48
N ALA A 487 -8.22 22.74 5.13
CA ALA A 487 -8.66 21.36 5.03
C ALA A 487 -9.58 21.21 3.82
N SER A 488 -9.36 20.19 3.01
CA SER A 488 -10.23 19.88 1.87
C SER A 488 -10.45 18.38 1.72
N CYS A 489 -11.62 18.01 1.23
CA CYS A 489 -11.95 16.64 0.88
C CYS A 489 -11.12 16.16 -0.33
N PRO A 490 -10.88 14.85 -0.48
CA PRO A 490 -10.33 14.28 -1.70
C PRO A 490 -11.20 14.57 -2.92
N ASP A 491 -10.61 14.43 -4.10
CA ASP A 491 -11.32 14.60 -5.37
C ASP A 491 -12.60 13.76 -5.42
N GLY A 492 -13.69 14.38 -5.86
CA GLY A 492 -15.00 13.74 -5.97
C GLY A 492 -15.76 13.53 -4.66
N GLN A 493 -15.21 14.01 -3.53
CA GLN A 493 -15.87 13.94 -2.23
C GLN A 493 -16.31 15.31 -1.74
N ARG A 494 -17.35 15.33 -0.89
CA ARG A 494 -17.91 16.50 -0.23
C ARG A 494 -17.89 16.33 1.28
N LEU A 495 -17.85 17.45 2.00
CA LEU A 495 -17.94 17.45 3.45
C LEU A 495 -19.35 17.07 3.90
N ILE A 496 -19.44 16.20 4.90
CA ILE A 496 -20.70 15.81 5.54
C ILE A 496 -20.63 15.92 7.07
N GLY A 497 -19.46 16.00 7.66
CA GLY A 497 -19.30 16.07 9.11
C GLY A 497 -18.16 16.98 9.52
N LEU A 498 -18.27 17.56 10.74
CA LEU A 498 -17.23 18.41 11.30
C LEU A 498 -17.23 18.30 12.83
N SER A 499 -16.03 18.33 13.42
CA SER A 499 -15.87 18.37 14.87
C SER A 499 -15.86 19.79 15.40
N HIS A 500 -16.30 19.95 16.64
CA HIS A 500 -16.33 21.20 17.35
C HIS A 500 -14.95 21.88 17.51
N THR A 501 -13.88 21.10 17.57
CA THR A 501 -12.52 21.65 17.56
C THR A 501 -12.10 22.19 16.20
N GLY A 502 -12.83 21.84 15.13
CA GLY A 502 -12.51 22.21 13.76
C GLY A 502 -11.30 21.48 13.16
N ASN A 503 -10.72 20.53 13.88
CA ASN A 503 -9.51 19.82 13.42
C ASN A 503 -9.81 18.55 12.65
N ARG A 504 -11.02 18.02 12.77
CA ARG A 504 -11.46 16.78 12.14
C ARG A 504 -12.78 16.98 11.44
N GLY A 505 -12.92 16.38 10.29
CA GLY A 505 -14.16 16.32 9.55
C GLY A 505 -14.30 14.99 8.83
N LEU A 506 -15.43 14.81 8.19
CA LEU A 506 -15.77 13.63 7.42
C LEU A 506 -16.20 14.04 6.02
N CYS A 507 -15.60 13.43 5.03
CA CYS A 507 -15.93 13.57 3.62
C CYS A 507 -16.57 12.30 3.09
N THR A 508 -17.45 12.40 2.10
CA THR A 508 -18.00 11.24 1.38
C THR A 508 -18.23 11.57 -0.09
N GLY A 509 -18.21 10.53 -0.91
CA GLY A 509 -18.46 10.61 -2.35
C GLY A 509 -17.85 9.43 -3.09
N LYS A 510 -17.95 9.46 -4.40
CA LYS A 510 -17.27 8.49 -5.28
C LYS A 510 -15.89 9.05 -5.60
N SER A 511 -14.84 8.24 -5.46
CA SER A 511 -13.48 8.68 -5.82
C SER A 511 -13.32 8.81 -7.34
N GLY A 512 -12.46 9.76 -7.77
CA GLY A 512 -11.96 9.82 -9.14
C GLY A 512 -12.72 10.72 -10.11
N SER A 513 -13.75 11.44 -9.69
CA SER A 513 -14.27 12.55 -10.50
C SER A 513 -13.55 13.83 -10.06
N PRO A 514 -12.92 14.61 -10.96
CA PRO A 514 -12.41 15.93 -10.59
C PRO A 514 -13.56 16.74 -9.99
N SER A 515 -13.29 17.42 -8.87
CA SER A 515 -14.18 18.50 -8.47
C SER A 515 -14.12 19.52 -9.62
N GLY A 516 -15.28 19.87 -10.17
CA GLY A 516 -15.36 20.94 -11.15
C GLY A 516 -14.86 22.27 -10.60
N ASP A 517 -15.10 23.36 -11.30
CA ASP A 517 -14.77 24.70 -10.84
C ASP A 517 -15.22 24.88 -9.38
N HIS A 518 -14.32 25.39 -8.54
CA HIS A 518 -14.60 25.64 -7.14
C HIS A 518 -14.71 27.15 -6.85
N GLU A 519 -15.50 27.48 -5.85
CA GLU A 519 -15.66 28.85 -5.34
C GLU A 519 -15.09 28.96 -3.94
N VAL A 520 -14.32 30.02 -3.69
CA VAL A 520 -13.83 30.39 -2.36
C VAL A 520 -14.74 31.48 -1.78
N VAL A 521 -15.56 31.13 -0.82
CA VAL A 521 -16.52 32.03 -0.15
C VAL A 521 -15.87 32.57 1.12
N ARG A 522 -15.80 33.91 1.23
CA ARG A 522 -15.16 34.62 2.35
C ARG A 522 -16.12 35.52 3.15
N ASP A 523 -17.40 35.47 2.82
CA ASP A 523 -18.46 36.30 3.44
C ASP A 523 -19.81 35.57 3.42
N GLU A 524 -20.84 36.21 3.88
CA GLU A 524 -22.20 35.67 3.94
C GLU A 524 -23.03 35.87 2.65
N ARG A 525 -22.38 36.09 1.48
CA ARG A 525 -23.05 36.43 0.20
C ARG A 525 -24.10 35.43 -0.26
N HIS A 526 -23.96 34.15 0.09
CA HIS A 526 -24.94 33.12 -0.28
C HIS A 526 -25.89 32.74 0.85
N VAL A 527 -25.83 33.45 1.99
CA VAL A 527 -26.74 33.21 3.13
C VAL A 527 -28.08 33.84 2.82
N THR A 528 -29.06 33.02 2.47
CA THR A 528 -30.43 33.50 2.14
C THR A 528 -31.39 33.50 3.33
N THR A 529 -31.06 32.72 4.37
CA THR A 529 -31.81 32.62 5.62
C THR A 529 -30.86 32.60 6.79
N ASP A 530 -31.24 33.15 7.95
CA ASP A 530 -30.42 33.13 9.15
C ASP A 530 -30.53 31.76 9.86
N TRP A 531 -29.93 30.72 9.25
CA TRP A 531 -29.98 29.35 9.75
C TRP A 531 -29.14 29.10 11.00
N ALA A 532 -28.27 30.04 11.39
CA ALA A 532 -27.49 30.00 12.63
C ALA A 532 -27.38 31.43 13.22
N HIS A 533 -28.44 31.88 13.90
CA HIS A 533 -28.55 33.23 14.43
C HIS A 533 -27.41 33.58 15.39
N GLY A 534 -26.73 34.71 15.12
CA GLY A 534 -25.62 35.22 15.93
C GLY A 534 -24.27 34.52 15.69
N TYR A 535 -24.16 33.74 14.65
CA TYR A 535 -22.90 33.11 14.20
C TYR A 535 -22.43 33.68 12.86
N THR A 536 -21.12 33.71 12.63
CA THR A 536 -20.57 33.90 11.28
C THR A 536 -20.86 32.66 10.46
N LYS A 537 -21.46 32.84 9.29
CA LYS A 537 -21.89 31.74 8.42
C LYS A 537 -21.27 31.89 7.04
N PHE A 538 -20.55 30.87 6.57
CA PHE A 538 -20.19 30.79 5.16
C PHE A 538 -20.96 29.64 4.52
N GLN A 539 -21.62 29.96 3.42
CA GLN A 539 -22.53 29.06 2.74
C GLN A 539 -22.19 29.02 1.26
N CYS A 540 -22.22 27.84 0.69
CA CYS A 540 -22.05 27.63 -0.75
C CYS A 540 -23.27 28.10 -1.52
N ALA A 541 -23.08 28.50 -2.76
CA ALA A 541 -24.16 28.81 -3.70
C ALA A 541 -25.14 27.64 -3.83
N ALA A 542 -26.33 27.90 -4.35
CA ALA A 542 -27.32 26.87 -4.62
C ALA A 542 -26.73 25.83 -5.61
N GLY A 543 -26.90 24.55 -5.30
CA GLY A 543 -26.34 23.47 -6.12
C GLY A 543 -24.86 23.12 -5.84
N ALA A 544 -24.23 23.79 -4.86
CA ALA A 544 -22.86 23.51 -4.47
C ALA A 544 -22.75 22.99 -3.03
N ALA A 545 -21.81 22.09 -2.81
CA ALA A 545 -21.47 21.51 -1.51
C ALA A 545 -20.17 22.07 -0.96
N LEU A 546 -20.03 22.09 0.36
CA LEU A 546 -18.75 22.28 1.02
C LEU A 546 -17.82 21.11 0.67
N ILE A 547 -16.62 21.45 0.20
CA ILE A 547 -15.53 20.51 -0.01
C ILE A 547 -14.32 20.83 0.87
N GLY A 548 -14.36 21.95 1.60
CA GLY A 548 -13.28 22.33 2.50
C GLY A 548 -13.54 23.66 3.20
N TYR A 549 -12.60 24.03 4.06
CA TYR A 549 -12.59 25.33 4.76
C TYR A 549 -11.18 25.73 5.16
N SER A 550 -10.99 27.00 5.49
CA SER A 550 -9.73 27.52 6.00
C SER A 550 -9.92 28.37 7.24
N VAL A 551 -8.87 28.48 8.06
CA VAL A 551 -8.86 29.30 9.27
C VAL A 551 -7.60 30.17 9.35
N ARG A 552 -7.75 31.39 9.88
CA ARG A 552 -6.66 32.29 10.25
C ARG A 552 -6.71 32.54 11.75
N GLY A 553 -5.71 32.02 12.46
CA GLY A 553 -5.79 31.96 13.90
C GLY A 553 -7.05 31.20 14.33
N PRO A 554 -7.92 31.80 15.20
CA PRO A 554 -9.15 31.13 15.62
C PRO A 554 -10.35 31.41 14.69
N ASN A 555 -10.21 32.23 13.64
CA ASN A 555 -11.33 32.67 12.82
C ASN A 555 -11.50 31.82 11.57
N LEU A 556 -12.75 31.56 11.18
CA LEU A 556 -13.07 31.07 9.85
C LEU A 556 -12.60 32.11 8.81
N SER A 557 -11.76 31.68 7.87
CA SER A 557 -11.24 32.54 6.82
C SER A 557 -12.02 32.39 5.52
N SER A 558 -12.27 31.15 5.11
CA SER A 558 -13.08 30.87 3.92
C SER A 558 -13.71 29.48 3.96
N ALA A 559 -14.78 29.33 3.20
CA ALA A 559 -15.36 28.05 2.81
C ALA A 559 -14.98 27.74 1.36
N LEU A 560 -14.63 26.49 1.07
CA LEU A 560 -14.37 26.01 -0.27
C LEU A 560 -15.57 25.22 -0.75
N CYS A 561 -16.15 25.62 -1.87
CA CYS A 561 -17.36 25.07 -2.43
C CYS A 561 -17.12 24.50 -3.83
N ALA A 562 -17.80 23.43 -4.17
CA ALA A 562 -17.80 22.90 -5.53
C ALA A 562 -19.21 22.46 -5.94
N PRO A 563 -19.55 22.50 -7.24
CA PRO A 563 -20.80 21.93 -7.73
C PRO A 563 -20.94 20.48 -7.27
N ALA A 564 -22.12 20.08 -6.87
CA ALA A 564 -22.39 18.70 -6.42
C ALA A 564 -23.58 18.13 -7.18
N ASP A 565 -23.35 16.98 -7.82
CA ASP A 565 -24.40 16.24 -8.51
C ASP A 565 -25.53 15.90 -7.55
N GLY A 566 -26.74 16.17 -7.94
CA GLY A 566 -27.92 15.92 -7.10
C GLY A 566 -28.08 16.88 -5.93
N ALA A 567 -27.30 17.97 -5.84
CA ALA A 567 -27.49 18.97 -4.78
C ALA A 567 -28.81 19.69 -4.95
N SER A 568 -29.67 19.58 -3.94
CA SER A 568 -30.97 20.28 -3.92
C SER A 568 -30.80 21.75 -3.55
N THR A 569 -31.66 22.62 -4.12
CA THR A 569 -31.80 24.01 -3.73
C THR A 569 -32.77 24.20 -2.57
N ALA A 570 -33.39 23.10 -2.08
CA ALA A 570 -34.35 23.14 -0.98
C ALA A 570 -33.72 23.69 0.32
N ASN A 571 -34.57 24.20 1.20
CA ASN A 571 -34.16 24.64 2.53
C ASN A 571 -33.51 23.47 3.27
N GLY A 572 -32.34 23.73 3.86
CA GLY A 572 -31.62 22.77 4.69
C GLY A 572 -32.06 22.81 6.15
N ARG A 573 -31.53 21.88 6.91
CA ARG A 573 -31.63 21.87 8.37
C ARG A 573 -30.28 22.22 9.01
N THR A 574 -30.31 22.85 10.17
CA THR A 574 -29.10 23.12 10.94
C THR A 574 -28.80 21.93 11.85
N VAL A 575 -27.57 21.41 11.77
CA VAL A 575 -27.05 20.42 12.69
C VAL A 575 -26.09 21.09 13.65
N TRP A 576 -26.53 21.24 14.90
CA TRP A 576 -25.76 21.84 15.98
C TRP A 576 -24.91 20.75 16.65
N PHE A 577 -23.66 21.08 16.99
CA PHE A 577 -22.75 20.17 17.70
C PHE A 577 -21.89 20.84 18.77
N ASP A 578 -22.32 21.99 19.23
CA ASP A 578 -21.68 22.78 20.28
C ASP A 578 -21.78 22.14 21.68
N ARG A 579 -22.61 21.09 21.84
CA ARG A 579 -22.93 20.46 23.14
C ARG A 579 -22.89 18.95 23.14
N GLY A 580 -22.54 18.29 22.05
CA GLY A 580 -22.57 16.84 21.99
C GLY A 580 -22.14 16.22 20.65
N ASP A 581 -22.30 14.91 20.59
CA ASP A 581 -22.17 14.16 19.34
C ASP A 581 -23.54 14.07 18.67
N ASN A 582 -23.74 14.89 17.64
CA ASN A 582 -24.99 15.02 16.90
C ASN A 582 -24.89 14.39 15.51
N ARG A 583 -24.26 13.20 15.43
CA ARG A 583 -24.35 12.37 14.24
C ARG A 583 -25.70 11.66 14.18
N PRO A 584 -26.31 11.48 13.00
CA PRO A 584 -27.52 10.67 12.86
C PRO A 584 -27.31 9.24 13.38
N ALA A 585 -28.35 8.63 13.93
CA ALA A 585 -28.30 7.22 14.32
C ALA A 585 -28.00 6.35 13.09
N GLY A 586 -26.99 5.49 13.18
CA GLY A 586 -26.54 4.65 12.08
C GLY A 586 -25.77 5.38 10.98
N ALA A 587 -25.34 6.63 11.21
CA ALA A 587 -24.53 7.38 10.26
C ALA A 587 -23.23 6.62 9.92
N LYS A 588 -22.92 6.59 8.64
CA LYS A 588 -21.70 5.99 8.11
C LYS A 588 -20.50 6.91 8.31
N GLY A 589 -19.29 6.36 8.10
CA GLY A 589 -18.02 7.09 8.24
C GLY A 589 -17.34 6.88 9.59
N GLY A 590 -18.00 6.27 10.56
CA GLY A 590 -17.45 5.99 11.88
C GLY A 590 -17.26 7.22 12.75
N ASP A 591 -16.52 7.08 13.84
CA ASP A 591 -16.21 8.18 14.76
C ASP A 591 -14.95 8.94 14.30
N PHE A 592 -15.16 9.89 13.39
CA PHE A 592 -14.07 10.70 12.82
C PHE A 592 -13.45 11.71 13.81
N ALA A 593 -13.98 11.85 15.01
CA ALA A 593 -13.44 12.75 16.04
C ALA A 593 -13.79 12.23 17.44
N ALA A 594 -13.20 11.08 17.81
CA ALA A 594 -13.43 10.45 19.10
C ALA A 594 -13.12 11.39 20.27
N GLY A 595 -14.03 11.43 21.25
CA GLY A 595 -13.91 12.31 22.41
C GLY A 595 -14.24 13.78 22.18
N HIS A 596 -14.60 14.18 20.96
CA HIS A 596 -14.98 15.56 20.62
C HIS A 596 -16.46 15.67 20.25
N TYR A 597 -17.04 16.83 20.56
CA TYR A 597 -18.34 17.19 20.03
C TYR A 597 -18.27 17.33 18.51
N LYS A 598 -19.27 16.86 17.82
CA LYS A 598 -19.33 16.81 16.36
C LYS A 598 -20.74 16.72 15.83
N GLY A 599 -20.91 17.12 14.58
CA GLY A 599 -22.16 16.97 13.84
C GLY A 599 -21.92 16.39 12.47
N GLN A 600 -22.93 15.73 11.94
CA GLN A 600 -22.88 15.10 10.61
C GLN A 600 -24.24 15.24 9.93
N CYS A 601 -24.23 15.58 8.65
CA CYS A 601 -25.38 15.45 7.77
C CYS A 601 -25.74 13.97 7.57
N ALA A 602 -26.98 13.67 7.25
CA ALA A 602 -27.39 12.31 6.92
C ALA A 602 -26.73 11.83 5.61
N ASP A 603 -26.74 10.52 5.35
CA ASP A 603 -26.08 9.93 4.17
C ASP A 603 -26.65 10.43 2.84
N ASP A 604 -27.93 10.83 2.84
CA ASP A 604 -28.64 11.43 1.70
C ASP A 604 -28.60 12.97 1.71
N GLU A 605 -27.75 13.58 2.53
CA GLU A 605 -27.53 15.00 2.62
C GLU A 605 -26.08 15.40 2.28
N TYR A 606 -25.85 16.70 2.20
CA TYR A 606 -24.52 17.29 2.08
C TYR A 606 -24.42 18.56 2.93
N ALA A 607 -23.22 18.89 3.38
CA ALA A 607 -22.98 20.16 4.05
C ALA A 607 -22.94 21.29 3.01
N ALA A 608 -23.87 22.25 3.13
CA ALA A 608 -23.96 23.42 2.29
C ALA A 608 -23.41 24.67 2.95
N GLY A 609 -23.14 24.64 4.25
CA GLY A 609 -22.61 25.78 5.00
C GLY A 609 -22.04 25.38 6.35
N ILE A 610 -21.18 26.25 6.87
CA ILE A 610 -20.54 26.15 8.18
C ILE A 610 -20.83 27.39 9.00
N ALA A 611 -21.23 27.22 10.27
CA ALA A 611 -21.38 28.28 11.22
C ALA A 611 -20.28 28.28 12.26
N TRP A 612 -19.69 29.44 12.51
CA TRP A 612 -18.53 29.62 13.38
C TRP A 612 -18.86 30.59 14.52
N THR A 613 -18.51 30.19 15.75
CA THR A 613 -18.75 31.04 16.93
C THR A 613 -18.04 32.38 16.79
N ASN A 614 -18.80 33.45 16.85
CA ASN A 614 -18.30 34.84 16.88
C ASN A 614 -18.67 35.56 18.18
N ARG A 615 -19.18 34.86 19.18
CA ARG A 615 -19.72 35.51 20.41
C ARG A 615 -18.63 36.13 21.25
N PHE A 616 -18.79 37.42 21.52
CA PHE A 616 -18.05 38.18 22.52
C PHE A 616 -18.13 37.45 23.87
N GLY A 617 -16.97 37.20 24.50
CA GLY A 617 -16.90 36.56 25.83
C GLY A 617 -16.73 35.03 25.85
N ARG A 618 -16.71 34.32 24.69
CA ARG A 618 -16.24 32.92 24.64
C ARG A 618 -14.79 32.89 24.22
N PRO A 619 -13.92 32.18 24.97
CA PRO A 619 -12.47 32.20 24.73
C PRO A 619 -12.04 31.48 23.45
N PHE A 620 -12.93 30.70 22.83
CA PHE A 620 -12.59 29.89 21.67
C PHE A 620 -13.58 30.08 20.54
N LYS A 621 -13.11 30.58 19.42
CA LYS A 621 -13.82 30.63 18.16
C LYS A 621 -13.70 29.29 17.45
N ARG A 622 -14.83 28.67 17.07
CA ARG A 622 -14.87 27.28 16.56
C ARG A 622 -16.15 27.04 15.76
N PRO A 623 -16.18 25.98 14.94
CA PRO A 623 -17.41 25.58 14.28
C PRO A 623 -18.39 25.01 15.30
N ASP A 624 -19.64 25.38 15.19
CA ASP A 624 -20.70 24.95 16.08
C ASP A 624 -21.92 24.35 15.35
N ALA A 625 -22.06 24.61 14.04
CA ALA A 625 -23.13 24.02 13.26
C ALA A 625 -22.77 23.84 11.77
N LEU A 626 -23.45 22.91 11.15
CA LEU A 626 -23.49 22.69 9.70
C LEU A 626 -24.91 22.98 9.17
N LEU A 627 -24.98 23.55 7.99
CA LEU A 627 -26.22 23.58 7.20
C LEU A 627 -26.21 22.31 6.31
N CYS A 628 -27.13 21.40 6.57
CA CYS A 628 -27.30 20.18 5.78
C CYS A 628 -28.46 20.33 4.80
N ARG A 629 -28.25 20.01 3.54
CA ARG A 629 -29.28 20.01 2.48
C ARG A 629 -29.44 18.63 1.88
N PRO A 630 -30.64 18.23 1.45
CA PRO A 630 -30.86 16.93 0.86
C PRO A 630 -30.21 16.83 -0.52
N LEU A 631 -29.81 15.61 -0.88
CA LEU A 631 -29.51 15.23 -2.26
C LEU A 631 -30.80 14.80 -2.96
N THR A 632 -31.01 15.29 -4.16
CA THR A 632 -32.08 14.76 -5.03
C THR A 632 -31.66 13.35 -5.47
N LYS A 633 -32.52 12.37 -5.29
CA LYS A 633 -32.31 11.04 -5.86
C LYS A 633 -32.27 11.19 -7.39
N GLY A 634 -31.09 10.93 -7.99
CA GLY A 634 -30.94 10.79 -9.43
C GLY A 634 -31.65 9.56 -9.95
#